data_4f40b85c856ead07f2fa196b0b014fd5
#
_entry.id   4f40b85c856ead07f2fa196b0b014fd5
#
_cell.length_a   1.000
_cell.length_b   1.000
_cell.length_c   1.000
_cell.angle_alpha   90.00
_cell.angle_beta   90.00
_cell.angle_gamma   90.00
#
_symmetry.space_group_name_H-M   'P 1'
#
loop_
_entity.id
_entity.type
_entity.pdbx_description
1 polymer ?
#
loop_
_entity_poly.entity_id
_entity_poly.type
_entity_poly.pdbx_seq_one_letter_code
_entity_poly.pdbx_strand_id
1 'polypeptide(L)'
;LPIIETQAGDVSAYIPTNVISITDGQIFLETDLFNQGFRPAINVGISVSRVGGSAQIKSMKKVAGTLKIDQAQYRELEAFSKFSSDMDSVTVMTIDRGRKNNQLLIQPQYSPMPVGEQVAILYCGTHGLMRDIRIDQVIAFQHEFLESLRASHRQDVLEVLEGGVINEQVTKVIEDVAQSTLLLFKN
;
A
#
# COMPACT_ATOMS: atom_id res chain seq x y z
N LEU A 1 22.75 1.07 1.24
CA LEU A 1 21.88 0.71 2.36
C LEU A 1 22.57 -0.33 3.22
N PRO A 2 22.90 -0.05 4.50
CA PRO A 2 23.39 -1.08 5.42
C PRO A 2 22.26 -2.06 5.75
N ILE A 3 22.59 -3.34 5.80
CA ILE A 3 21.66 -4.41 6.20
C ILE A 3 22.17 -4.97 7.52
N ILE A 4 21.29 -4.97 8.52
CA ILE A 4 21.59 -5.44 9.89
C ILE A 4 20.66 -6.59 10.21
N GLU A 5 21.25 -7.70 10.62
CA GLU A 5 20.50 -8.83 11.16
C GLU A 5 20.15 -8.57 12.64
N THR A 6 18.90 -8.86 13.00
CA THR A 6 18.45 -8.81 14.39
C THR A 6 18.22 -10.22 14.91
N GLN A 7 18.61 -10.50 16.16
CA GLN A 7 18.27 -11.76 16.81
C GLN A 7 16.83 -11.71 17.32
N ALA A 8 16.01 -12.63 16.85
CA ALA A 8 14.57 -12.72 17.22
C ALA A 8 13.78 -11.41 17.04
N GLY A 9 14.18 -10.56 16.11
CA GLY A 9 13.51 -9.27 15.87
C GLY A 9 13.84 -8.17 16.90
N ASP A 10 14.82 -8.39 17.78
CA ASP A 10 15.20 -7.41 18.81
C ASP A 10 15.96 -6.22 18.21
N VAL A 11 15.25 -5.12 17.99
CA VAL A 11 15.81 -3.84 17.53
C VAL A 11 16.41 -3.01 18.67
N SER A 12 16.20 -3.40 19.93
CA SER A 12 16.74 -2.70 21.10
C SER A 12 18.17 -3.09 21.43
N ALA A 13 18.69 -4.15 20.80
CA ALA A 13 20.07 -4.59 20.94
C ALA A 13 21.06 -3.48 20.51
N TYR A 14 22.31 -3.59 20.99
CA TYR A 14 23.33 -2.54 20.83
C TYR A 14 23.59 -2.16 19.36
N ILE A 15 23.79 -3.12 18.47
CA ILE A 15 24.10 -2.86 17.05
C ILE A 15 22.91 -2.22 16.31
N PRO A 16 21.69 -2.80 16.35
CA PRO A 16 20.52 -2.18 15.72
C PRO A 16 20.27 -0.75 16.22
N THR A 17 20.33 -0.53 17.53
CA THR A 17 20.10 0.78 18.14
C THR A 17 21.09 1.83 17.65
N ASN A 18 22.37 1.49 17.57
CA ASN A 18 23.41 2.40 17.06
C ASN A 18 23.16 2.73 15.58
N VAL A 19 22.88 1.74 14.75
CA VAL A 19 22.65 1.95 13.31
C VAL A 19 21.40 2.81 13.07
N ILE A 20 20.31 2.58 13.78
CA ILE A 20 19.10 3.40 13.71
C ILE A 20 19.40 4.85 14.12
N SER A 21 20.28 5.08 15.10
CA SER A 21 20.60 6.42 15.57
C SER A 21 21.43 7.24 14.60
N ILE A 22 22.29 6.61 13.82
CA ILE A 22 23.20 7.26 12.86
C ILE A 22 22.67 7.33 11.43
N THR A 23 21.58 6.63 11.10
CA THR A 23 20.93 6.64 9.79
C THR A 23 19.66 7.48 9.79
N ASP A 24 19.16 7.84 8.61
CA ASP A 24 17.94 8.66 8.44
C ASP A 24 16.65 7.84 8.55
N GLY A 25 16.72 6.67 9.13
CA GLY A 25 15.57 5.80 9.35
C GLY A 25 15.90 4.33 9.15
N GLN A 26 14.89 3.49 9.23
CA GLN A 26 15.00 2.05 9.06
C GLN A 26 13.81 1.48 8.30
N ILE A 27 14.06 0.45 7.53
CA ILE A 27 13.05 -0.45 6.98
C ILE A 27 13.11 -1.73 7.79
N PHE A 28 12.06 -2.04 8.53
CA PHE A 28 12.00 -3.21 9.39
C PHE A 28 11.28 -4.37 8.69
N LEU A 29 11.97 -5.50 8.57
CA LEU A 29 11.44 -6.72 7.98
C LEU A 29 11.08 -7.72 9.08
N GLU A 30 9.87 -8.28 9.01
CA GLU A 30 9.37 -9.25 9.99
C GLU A 30 9.22 -10.65 9.39
N THR A 31 9.72 -11.64 10.11
CA THR A 31 9.60 -13.06 9.73
C THR A 31 8.12 -13.50 9.66
N ASP A 32 7.29 -13.02 10.57
CA ASP A 32 5.87 -13.38 10.61
C ASP A 32 5.13 -12.87 9.38
N LEU A 33 5.40 -11.63 8.93
CA LEU A 33 4.85 -11.10 7.68
C LEU A 33 5.33 -11.90 6.47
N PHE A 34 6.61 -12.29 6.44
CA PHE A 34 7.16 -13.11 5.38
C PHE A 34 6.47 -14.47 5.28
N ASN A 35 6.27 -15.13 6.42
CA ASN A 35 5.59 -16.43 6.50
C ASN A 35 4.11 -16.35 6.13
N GLN A 36 3.46 -15.20 6.36
CA GLN A 36 2.09 -14.91 5.93
C GLN A 36 1.97 -14.60 4.43
N GLY A 37 3.10 -14.53 3.71
CA GLY A 37 3.12 -14.26 2.27
C GLY A 37 3.27 -12.79 1.89
N PHE A 38 3.40 -11.88 2.84
CA PHE A 38 3.70 -10.47 2.56
C PHE A 38 5.15 -10.32 2.11
N ARG A 39 5.35 -9.95 0.85
CA ARG A 39 6.67 -9.76 0.24
C ARG A 39 6.67 -8.50 -0.61
N PRO A 40 7.48 -7.50 -0.25
CA PRO A 40 8.43 -7.47 0.88
C PRO A 40 7.73 -7.47 2.26
N ALA A 41 8.36 -8.13 3.23
CA ALA A 41 7.81 -8.34 4.58
C ALA A 41 8.03 -7.10 5.48
N ILE A 42 7.68 -5.92 5.00
CA ILE A 42 7.94 -4.63 5.65
C ILE A 42 6.86 -4.34 6.69
N ASN A 43 7.29 -4.15 7.94
CA ASN A 43 6.42 -3.59 8.97
C ASN A 43 6.37 -2.07 8.83
N VAL A 44 5.28 -1.55 8.25
CA VAL A 44 5.09 -0.11 8.02
C VAL A 44 4.94 0.67 9.33
N GLY A 45 4.48 0.03 10.41
CA GLY A 45 4.26 0.68 11.71
C GLY A 45 5.53 1.13 12.39
N ILE A 46 6.57 0.29 12.38
CA ILE A 46 7.86 0.53 13.02
C ILE A 46 8.97 0.96 12.06
N SER A 47 8.69 0.92 10.76
CA SER A 47 9.59 1.50 9.76
C SER A 47 9.47 3.02 9.75
N VAL A 48 10.60 3.70 9.74
CA VAL A 48 10.67 5.16 9.81
C VAL A 48 11.61 5.68 8.73
N SER A 49 11.22 6.76 8.06
CA SER A 49 12.12 7.56 7.25
C SER A 49 12.03 9.03 7.66
N ARG A 50 13.15 9.62 8.10
CA ARG A 50 13.22 11.04 8.47
C ARG A 50 13.14 11.96 7.25
N VAL A 51 13.58 11.47 6.09
CA VAL A 51 13.62 12.23 4.82
C VAL A 51 12.44 11.88 3.91
N GLY A 52 11.89 10.67 4.02
CA GLY A 52 10.97 10.04 3.07
C GLY A 52 9.83 10.93 2.59
N GLY A 53 9.11 11.59 3.50
CA GLY A 53 8.01 12.48 3.13
C GLY A 53 8.46 13.72 2.32
N SER A 54 9.68 14.20 2.50
CA SER A 54 10.24 15.33 1.75
C SER A 54 10.76 14.91 0.38
N ALA A 55 11.19 13.65 0.23
CA ALA A 55 11.68 13.10 -1.02
C ALA A 55 10.55 12.62 -1.96
N GLN A 56 9.35 12.41 -1.43
CA GLN A 56 8.19 12.00 -2.24
C GLN A 56 7.70 13.12 -3.15
N ILE A 57 7.33 12.78 -4.38
CA ILE A 57 6.57 13.67 -5.27
C ILE A 57 5.21 14.00 -4.65
N LYS A 58 4.62 15.13 -5.02
CA LYS A 58 3.38 15.63 -4.39
C LYS A 58 2.20 14.66 -4.52
N SER A 59 2.05 14.00 -5.66
CA SER A 59 1.01 13.00 -5.91
C SER A 59 1.15 11.80 -4.96
N MET A 60 2.35 11.23 -4.82
CA MET A 60 2.63 10.13 -3.90
C MET A 60 2.39 10.56 -2.45
N LYS A 61 2.87 11.74 -2.04
CA LYS A 61 2.69 12.25 -0.69
C LYS A 61 1.21 12.35 -0.29
N LYS A 62 0.36 12.77 -1.23
CA LYS A 62 -1.08 12.91 -0.99
C LYS A 62 -1.75 11.55 -0.75
N VAL A 63 -1.38 10.53 -1.50
CA VAL A 63 -1.97 9.18 -1.39
C VAL A 63 -1.35 8.36 -0.27
N ALA A 64 -0.02 8.36 -0.14
CA ALA A 64 0.68 7.55 0.86
C ALA A 64 0.43 8.02 2.30
N GLY A 65 0.16 9.30 2.52
CA GLY A 65 -0.18 9.83 3.83
C GLY A 65 -1.44 9.18 4.42
N THR A 66 -2.47 9.02 3.61
CA THR A 66 -3.71 8.36 3.99
C THR A 66 -3.51 6.87 4.24
N LEU A 67 -2.74 6.20 3.36
CA LEU A 67 -2.47 4.77 3.47
C LEU A 67 -1.84 4.38 4.81
N LYS A 68 -0.89 5.18 5.32
CA LYS A 68 -0.24 4.90 6.60
C LYS A 68 -1.23 4.92 7.77
N ILE A 69 -2.17 5.86 7.76
CA ILE A 69 -3.22 5.97 8.78
C ILE A 69 -4.18 4.79 8.68
N ASP A 70 -4.64 4.47 7.46
CA ASP A 70 -5.52 3.33 7.21
C ASP A 70 -4.90 2.01 7.67
N GLN A 71 -3.59 1.81 7.43
CA GLN A 71 -2.89 0.62 7.86
C GLN A 71 -2.73 0.53 9.39
N ALA A 72 -2.54 1.64 10.08
CA ALA A 72 -2.48 1.66 11.53
C ALA A 72 -3.84 1.28 12.13
N GLN A 73 -4.94 1.86 11.64
CA GLN A 73 -6.30 1.52 12.06
C GLN A 73 -6.65 0.06 11.76
N TYR A 74 -6.29 -0.43 10.59
CA TYR A 74 -6.51 -1.83 10.21
C TYR A 74 -5.86 -2.79 11.21
N ARG A 75 -4.59 -2.58 11.56
CA ARG A 75 -3.87 -3.46 12.50
C ARG A 75 -4.51 -3.49 13.89
N GLU A 76 -4.95 -2.35 14.39
CA GLU A 76 -5.64 -2.25 15.67
C GLU A 76 -6.97 -3.03 15.64
N LEU A 77 -7.78 -2.80 14.60
CA LEU A 77 -9.07 -3.47 14.44
C LEU A 77 -8.93 -4.95 14.14
N GLU A 78 -7.92 -5.38 13.38
CA GLU A 78 -7.66 -6.80 13.11
C GLU A 78 -7.28 -7.55 14.39
N ALA A 79 -6.44 -6.95 15.24
CA ALA A 79 -6.11 -7.52 16.54
C ALA A 79 -7.37 -7.68 17.40
N PHE A 80 -8.23 -6.66 17.42
CA PHE A 80 -9.49 -6.69 18.16
C PHE A 80 -10.49 -7.72 17.60
N SER A 81 -10.57 -7.87 16.29
CA SER A 81 -11.50 -8.79 15.61
C SER A 81 -11.30 -10.25 15.98
N LYS A 82 -10.10 -10.62 16.42
CA LYS A 82 -9.80 -11.99 16.88
C LYS A 82 -10.51 -12.35 18.20
N PHE A 83 -10.97 -11.36 18.94
CA PHE A 83 -11.58 -11.52 20.27
C PHE A 83 -13.07 -11.17 20.30
N SER A 84 -13.61 -10.55 19.25
CA SER A 84 -15.02 -10.11 19.18
C SER A 84 -15.74 -10.78 18.01
N SER A 85 -16.88 -11.39 18.31
CA SER A 85 -17.75 -11.99 17.28
C SER A 85 -18.73 -10.98 16.65
N ASP A 86 -19.04 -9.89 17.38
CA ASP A 86 -19.98 -8.87 16.93
C ASP A 86 -19.25 -7.59 16.56
N MET A 87 -19.06 -7.37 15.27
CA MET A 87 -18.49 -6.14 14.72
C MET A 87 -19.54 -5.37 13.94
N ASP A 88 -19.53 -4.05 14.13
CA ASP A 88 -20.36 -3.17 13.31
C ASP A 88 -19.87 -3.13 11.85
N SER A 89 -20.75 -2.72 10.94
CA SER A 89 -20.49 -2.70 9.50
C SER A 89 -19.32 -1.80 9.11
N VAL A 90 -19.07 -0.72 9.85
CA VAL A 90 -17.96 0.22 9.57
C VAL A 90 -16.61 -0.43 9.88
N THR A 91 -16.53 -1.12 11.02
CA THR A 91 -15.35 -1.89 11.43
C THR A 91 -15.03 -2.99 10.41
N VAL A 92 -16.04 -3.76 9.98
CA VAL A 92 -15.87 -4.80 8.94
C VAL A 92 -15.34 -4.19 7.64
N MET A 93 -15.91 -3.06 7.19
CA MET A 93 -15.45 -2.38 5.97
C MET A 93 -14.01 -1.85 6.09
N THR A 94 -13.62 -1.36 7.24
CA THR A 94 -12.26 -0.88 7.49
C THR A 94 -11.26 -2.02 7.47
N ILE A 95 -11.60 -3.15 8.05
CA ILE A 95 -10.77 -4.37 8.01
C ILE A 95 -10.64 -4.90 6.57
N ASP A 96 -11.75 -4.98 5.83
CA ASP A 96 -11.75 -5.43 4.44
C ASP A 96 -10.86 -4.53 3.56
N ARG A 97 -11.01 -3.22 3.67
CA ARG A 97 -10.17 -2.25 2.97
C ARG A 97 -8.69 -2.40 3.33
N GLY A 98 -8.37 -2.54 4.61
CA GLY A 98 -7.00 -2.73 5.08
C GLY A 98 -6.37 -4.01 4.54
N ARG A 99 -7.11 -5.12 4.51
CA ARG A 99 -6.67 -6.40 3.93
C ARG A 99 -6.38 -6.27 2.43
N LYS A 100 -7.27 -5.60 1.68
CA LYS A 100 -7.08 -5.36 0.25
C LYS A 100 -5.88 -4.44 -0.02
N ASN A 101 -5.71 -3.39 0.78
CA ASN A 101 -4.53 -2.53 0.69
C ASN A 101 -3.23 -3.29 0.96
N ASN A 102 -3.23 -4.25 1.88
CA ASN A 102 -2.07 -5.13 2.09
C ASN A 102 -1.74 -5.96 0.85
N GLN A 103 -2.75 -6.46 0.11
CA GLN A 103 -2.51 -7.19 -1.14
C GLN A 103 -1.85 -6.30 -2.20
N LEU A 104 -2.25 -5.02 -2.30
CA LEU A 104 -1.63 -4.07 -3.22
C LEU A 104 -0.16 -3.76 -2.91
N LEU A 105 0.26 -3.96 -1.68
CA LEU A 105 1.65 -3.74 -1.25
C LEU A 105 2.56 -4.94 -1.50
N ILE A 106 2.00 -6.08 -1.90
CA ILE A 106 2.79 -7.25 -2.31
C ILE A 106 3.39 -6.98 -3.69
N GLN A 107 4.69 -7.14 -3.80
CA GLN A 107 5.44 -6.89 -5.03
C GLN A 107 6.33 -8.07 -5.36
N PRO A 108 6.28 -8.61 -6.60
CA PRO A 108 7.20 -9.64 -7.04
C PRO A 108 8.65 -9.17 -7.01
N GLN A 109 9.57 -10.10 -6.79
CA GLN A 109 10.99 -9.81 -6.85
C GLN A 109 11.40 -9.38 -8.27
N TYR A 110 12.28 -8.40 -8.37
CA TYR A 110 12.77 -7.83 -9.64
C TYR A 110 11.69 -7.22 -10.55
N SER A 111 10.55 -6.82 -9.97
CA SER A 111 9.45 -6.20 -10.70
C SER A 111 9.16 -4.79 -10.13
N PRO A 112 10.03 -3.81 -10.38
CA PRO A 112 9.79 -2.44 -9.92
C PRO A 112 8.61 -1.82 -10.68
N MET A 113 7.78 -1.07 -9.95
CA MET A 113 6.61 -0.39 -10.50
C MET A 113 6.94 1.11 -10.66
N PRO A 114 6.65 1.73 -11.83
CA PRO A 114 6.75 3.17 -12.03
C PRO A 114 5.93 3.94 -11.00
N VAL A 115 6.39 5.13 -10.61
CA VAL A 115 5.75 5.89 -9.52
C VAL A 115 4.33 6.35 -9.86
N GLY A 116 4.03 6.65 -11.12
CA GLY A 116 2.66 6.98 -11.56
C GLY A 116 1.69 5.83 -11.33
N GLU A 117 2.10 4.61 -11.64
CA GLU A 117 1.33 3.39 -11.42
C GLU A 117 1.13 3.11 -9.92
N GLN A 118 2.18 3.29 -9.11
CA GLN A 118 2.08 3.18 -7.66
C GLN A 118 1.03 4.15 -7.11
N VAL A 119 1.05 5.41 -7.53
CA VAL A 119 0.08 6.42 -7.08
C VAL A 119 -1.33 6.04 -7.51
N ALA A 120 -1.53 5.62 -8.77
CA ALA A 120 -2.84 5.25 -9.30
C ALA A 120 -3.46 4.08 -8.52
N ILE A 121 -2.70 3.00 -8.29
CA ILE A 121 -3.23 1.83 -7.59
C ILE A 121 -3.43 2.08 -6.09
N LEU A 122 -2.55 2.84 -5.43
CA LEU A 122 -2.73 3.24 -4.04
C LEU A 122 -3.93 4.18 -3.87
N TYR A 123 -4.23 5.02 -4.86
CA TYR A 123 -5.45 5.81 -4.88
C TYR A 123 -6.69 4.91 -4.85
N CYS A 124 -6.74 3.86 -5.68
CA CYS A 124 -7.83 2.89 -5.65
C CYS A 124 -8.01 2.25 -4.27
N GLY A 125 -6.91 1.87 -3.63
CA GLY A 125 -6.92 1.29 -2.28
C GLY A 125 -7.45 2.22 -1.21
N THR A 126 -6.90 3.43 -1.14
CA THR A 126 -7.24 4.42 -0.10
C THR A 126 -8.64 5.01 -0.26
N HIS A 127 -9.17 5.07 -1.48
CA HIS A 127 -10.53 5.56 -1.76
C HIS A 127 -11.58 4.43 -1.80
N GLY A 128 -11.17 3.18 -1.50
CA GLY A 128 -12.10 2.05 -1.39
C GLY A 128 -12.74 1.63 -2.71
N LEU A 129 -12.08 1.91 -3.85
CA LEU A 129 -12.62 1.55 -5.16
C LEU A 129 -12.68 0.04 -5.40
N MET A 130 -11.96 -0.76 -4.59
CA MET A 130 -11.98 -2.23 -4.65
C MET A 130 -12.98 -2.88 -3.69
N ARG A 131 -13.98 -2.13 -3.20
CA ARG A 131 -14.92 -2.63 -2.20
C ARG A 131 -15.64 -3.90 -2.63
N ASP A 132 -16.05 -3.98 -3.87
CA ASP A 132 -16.96 -5.01 -4.39
C ASP A 132 -16.24 -6.26 -4.95
N ILE A 133 -14.91 -6.34 -4.84
CA ILE A 133 -14.15 -7.53 -5.26
C ILE A 133 -13.67 -8.33 -4.05
N ARG A 134 -13.43 -9.62 -4.27
CA ARG A 134 -12.86 -10.51 -3.26
C ARG A 134 -11.38 -10.26 -3.09
N ILE A 135 -10.84 -10.58 -1.92
CA ILE A 135 -9.43 -10.36 -1.60
C ILE A 135 -8.47 -11.13 -2.54
N ASP A 136 -8.87 -12.33 -2.97
CA ASP A 136 -8.09 -13.16 -3.90
C ASP A 136 -8.09 -12.61 -5.34
N GLN A 137 -8.97 -11.68 -5.67
CA GLN A 137 -9.05 -11.02 -6.97
C GLN A 137 -8.26 -9.70 -7.04
N VAL A 138 -7.76 -9.19 -5.90
CA VAL A 138 -7.10 -7.86 -5.84
C VAL A 138 -5.89 -7.77 -6.76
N ILE A 139 -5.04 -8.80 -6.81
CA ILE A 139 -3.84 -8.81 -7.67
C ILE A 139 -4.22 -8.85 -9.15
N ALA A 140 -5.25 -9.64 -9.51
CA ALA A 140 -5.76 -9.66 -10.88
C ALA A 140 -6.38 -8.32 -11.29
N PHE A 141 -7.16 -7.71 -10.39
CA PHE A 141 -7.69 -6.36 -10.59
C PHE A 141 -6.56 -5.34 -10.79
N GLN A 142 -5.52 -5.35 -9.96
CA GLN A 142 -4.37 -4.47 -10.11
C GLN A 142 -3.73 -4.59 -11.49
N HIS A 143 -3.54 -5.82 -11.98
CA HIS A 143 -2.95 -6.07 -13.29
C HIS A 143 -3.81 -5.47 -14.41
N GLU A 144 -5.10 -5.82 -14.47
CA GLU A 144 -6.01 -5.33 -15.52
C GLU A 144 -6.20 -3.80 -15.48
N PHE A 145 -6.29 -3.24 -14.29
CA PHE A 145 -6.41 -1.79 -14.09
C PHE A 145 -5.18 -1.04 -14.61
N LEU A 146 -3.96 -1.51 -14.26
CA LEU A 146 -2.72 -0.87 -14.71
C LEU A 146 -2.50 -1.07 -16.22
N GLU A 147 -2.85 -2.23 -16.79
CA GLU A 147 -2.80 -2.45 -18.23
C GLU A 147 -3.74 -1.47 -18.98
N SER A 148 -4.95 -1.26 -18.47
CA SER A 148 -5.90 -0.30 -19.05
C SER A 148 -5.35 1.12 -19.00
N LEU A 149 -4.73 1.53 -17.90
CA LEU A 149 -4.10 2.85 -17.79
C LEU A 149 -2.90 3.00 -18.76
N ARG A 150 -2.06 1.98 -18.88
CA ARG A 150 -0.90 1.97 -19.80
C ARG A 150 -1.35 2.10 -21.26
N ALA A 151 -2.42 1.38 -21.63
CA ALA A 151 -2.91 1.34 -23.00
C ALA A 151 -3.62 2.64 -23.43
N SER A 152 -4.44 3.24 -22.54
CA SER A 152 -5.35 4.30 -22.92
C SER A 152 -5.09 5.64 -22.23
N HIS A 153 -4.43 5.65 -21.07
CA HIS A 153 -4.30 6.81 -20.20
C HIS A 153 -2.87 7.08 -19.71
N ARG A 154 -1.89 6.73 -20.54
CA ARG A 154 -0.49 6.92 -20.18
C ARG A 154 -0.14 8.40 -20.02
N GLN A 155 -0.50 9.24 -20.99
CA GLN A 155 -0.12 10.65 -21.02
C GLN A 155 -0.98 11.52 -20.10
N ASP A 156 -2.27 11.25 -20.04
CA ASP A 156 -3.25 12.06 -19.31
C ASP A 156 -3.39 11.65 -17.84
N VAL A 157 -2.92 10.45 -17.44
CA VAL A 157 -2.94 9.97 -16.05
C VAL A 157 -1.54 9.64 -15.55
N LEU A 158 -0.86 8.64 -16.11
CA LEU A 158 0.37 8.12 -15.50
C LEU A 158 1.51 9.15 -15.51
N GLU A 159 1.78 9.81 -16.63
CA GLU A 159 2.82 10.82 -16.75
C GLU A 159 2.48 12.08 -15.92
N VAL A 160 1.20 12.44 -15.79
CA VAL A 160 0.75 13.55 -14.93
C VAL A 160 1.00 13.23 -13.45
N LEU A 161 0.70 11.99 -13.03
CA LEU A 161 0.99 11.54 -11.66
C LEU A 161 2.49 11.48 -11.38
N GLU A 162 3.31 11.04 -12.33
CA GLU A 162 4.78 11.06 -12.25
C GLU A 162 5.34 12.48 -12.13
N GLY A 163 4.70 13.45 -12.80
CA GLY A 163 4.98 14.87 -12.66
C GLY A 163 4.58 15.45 -11.30
N GLY A 164 4.01 14.65 -10.41
CA GLY A 164 3.60 15.06 -9.06
C GLY A 164 2.24 15.73 -8.99
N VAL A 165 1.46 15.73 -10.07
CA VAL A 165 0.13 16.34 -10.13
C VAL A 165 -0.95 15.30 -9.91
N ILE A 166 -1.90 15.59 -9.02
CA ILE A 166 -3.14 14.83 -8.84
C ILE A 166 -4.28 15.84 -8.68
N ASN A 167 -5.18 15.88 -9.65
CA ASN A 167 -6.33 16.79 -9.74
C ASN A 167 -7.62 16.01 -10.01
N GLU A 168 -8.75 16.68 -10.00
CA GLU A 168 -10.07 16.07 -10.20
C GLU A 168 -10.22 15.37 -11.56
N GLN A 169 -9.59 15.87 -12.60
CA GLN A 169 -9.63 15.25 -13.92
C GLN A 169 -8.92 13.89 -13.91
N VAL A 170 -7.72 13.84 -13.34
CA VAL A 170 -6.94 12.60 -13.20
C VAL A 170 -7.66 11.59 -12.31
N THR A 171 -8.17 12.03 -11.15
CA THR A 171 -8.87 11.13 -10.21
C THR A 171 -10.15 10.57 -10.83
N LYS A 172 -10.90 11.37 -11.59
CA LYS A 172 -12.09 10.91 -12.28
C LYS A 172 -11.76 9.81 -13.31
N VAL A 173 -10.71 9.98 -14.10
CA VAL A 173 -10.28 8.93 -15.05
C VAL A 173 -9.88 7.66 -14.31
N ILE A 174 -9.13 7.77 -13.21
CA ILE A 174 -8.77 6.62 -12.36
C ILE A 174 -10.04 5.90 -11.88
N GLU A 175 -11.04 6.63 -11.39
CA GLU A 175 -12.29 6.07 -10.91
C GLU A 175 -13.10 5.39 -12.02
N ASP A 176 -13.20 6.01 -13.20
CA ASP A 176 -13.90 5.46 -14.37
C ASP A 176 -13.22 4.16 -14.86
N VAL A 177 -11.89 4.14 -14.94
CA VAL A 177 -11.12 2.94 -15.33
C VAL A 177 -11.26 1.86 -14.25
N ALA A 178 -11.20 2.22 -12.97
CA ALA A 178 -11.40 1.26 -11.88
C ALA A 178 -12.79 0.64 -11.95
N GLN A 179 -13.83 1.43 -12.17
CA GLN A 179 -15.21 0.90 -12.31
C GLN A 179 -15.35 -0.02 -13.52
N SER A 180 -14.78 0.34 -14.65
CA SER A 180 -14.80 -0.51 -15.85
C SER A 180 -14.07 -1.83 -15.61
N THR A 181 -12.93 -1.80 -14.93
CA THR A 181 -12.17 -2.99 -14.55
C THR A 181 -12.95 -3.87 -13.59
N LEU A 182 -13.65 -3.29 -12.59
CA LEU A 182 -14.47 -4.03 -11.65
C LEU A 182 -15.56 -4.88 -12.32
N LEU A 183 -16.07 -4.46 -13.46
CA LEU A 183 -17.08 -5.24 -14.21
C LEU A 183 -16.56 -6.60 -14.65
N LEU A 184 -15.25 -6.76 -14.84
CA LEU A 184 -14.61 -8.03 -15.21
C LEU A 184 -14.62 -9.04 -14.06
N PHE A 185 -14.78 -8.58 -12.82
CA PHE A 185 -14.73 -9.39 -11.59
C PHE A 185 -16.11 -9.56 -10.92
N LYS A 186 -17.15 -8.96 -11.46
CA LYS A 186 -18.52 -9.17 -11.01
C LYS A 186 -19.07 -10.45 -11.65
N ASN A 187 -19.01 -11.55 -10.93
CA ASN A 187 -19.77 -12.78 -11.19
C ASN A 187 -20.79 -12.99 -10.08
#